data_4255f44ae3e12bb66eebef3c88144321
#
_entry.id   4255f44ae3e12bb66eebef3c88144321
#
_cell.length_a   1.000
_cell.length_b   1.000
_cell.length_c   1.000
_cell.angle_alpha   90.00
_cell.angle_beta   90.00
_cell.angle_gamma   90.00
#
_symmetry.space_group_name_H-M   'P 1'
#
loop_
_entity.id
_entity.type
_entity.pdbx_description
1 polymer ?
#
loop_
_entity_poly.entity_id
_entity_poly.type
_entity_poly.pdbx_seq_one_letter_code
_entity_poly.pdbx_strand_id
1 'polypeptide(L)'
;MTPLKKLCFLLIIVIALFAFLLFKEFRKTLGITTTPLTQPLIDQNATAIPVDATDPIYGNPGAAITLVEFVDLGCAKCQKLHFLLTKLVDQNPTTARLVWKDAPNYGGLISKSTYDAHVAGACAFKLGKNKKFWDFARLAMQDKANLRPEGLNKIADGLKINSDQWANCLSSPEIKQKLEQTTALGEQIGLNEIPALFVDNQKINMDTEVN
;
A
#
# COMPACT_ATOMS: atom_id res chain seq x y z
N MET A 1 -33.27 -14.81 -57.58
CA MET A 1 -31.85 -15.16 -57.33
C MET A 1 -31.48 -16.33 -58.20
N THR A 2 -30.48 -16.21 -59.00
CA THR A 2 -29.98 -17.30 -59.86
C THR A 2 -29.46 -18.46 -58.98
N PRO A 3 -29.55 -19.73 -59.41
CA PRO A 3 -29.14 -20.89 -58.64
C PRO A 3 -27.69 -20.77 -58.16
N LEU A 4 -26.81 -20.12 -58.91
CA LEU A 4 -25.43 -19.84 -58.58
C LEU A 4 -25.28 -18.93 -57.35
N LYS A 5 -26.12 -17.88 -57.22
CA LYS A 5 -26.11 -16.98 -56.06
C LYS A 5 -26.54 -17.67 -54.78
N LYS A 6 -27.52 -18.61 -54.86
CA LYS A 6 -27.94 -19.44 -53.70
C LYS A 6 -26.84 -20.38 -53.25
N LEU A 7 -26.12 -20.97 -54.19
CA LEU A 7 -25.00 -21.88 -53.91
C LEU A 7 -23.85 -21.13 -53.22
N CYS A 8 -23.47 -19.94 -53.70
CA CYS A 8 -22.44 -19.11 -53.08
C CYS A 8 -22.83 -18.68 -51.66
N PHE A 9 -24.11 -18.32 -51.43
CA PHE A 9 -24.59 -17.93 -50.12
C PHE A 9 -24.54 -19.08 -49.11
N LEU A 10 -24.95 -20.29 -49.50
CA LEU A 10 -24.83 -21.50 -48.68
C LEU A 10 -23.39 -21.83 -48.33
N LEU A 11 -22.47 -21.67 -49.30
CA LEU A 11 -21.04 -21.93 -49.10
C LEU A 11 -20.42 -20.97 -48.09
N ILE A 12 -20.79 -19.69 -48.12
CA ILE A 12 -20.36 -18.69 -47.17
C ILE A 12 -20.86 -19.03 -45.76
N ILE A 13 -22.12 -19.47 -45.59
CA ILE A 13 -22.67 -19.88 -44.29
C ILE A 13 -21.93 -21.09 -43.74
N VAL A 14 -21.64 -22.08 -44.55
CA VAL A 14 -20.90 -23.28 -44.15
C VAL A 14 -19.49 -22.93 -43.70
N ILE A 15 -18.79 -22.07 -44.44
CA ILE A 15 -17.45 -21.59 -44.04
C ILE A 15 -17.48 -20.82 -42.74
N ALA A 16 -18.47 -19.92 -42.54
CA ALA A 16 -18.62 -19.16 -41.34
C ALA A 16 -18.90 -20.06 -40.11
N LEU A 17 -19.77 -21.07 -40.27
CA LEU A 17 -20.04 -22.05 -39.20
C LEU A 17 -18.80 -22.90 -38.86
N PHE A 18 -18.04 -23.31 -39.88
CA PHE A 18 -16.83 -24.08 -39.68
C PHE A 18 -15.74 -23.24 -38.99
N ALA A 19 -15.57 -21.99 -39.40
CA ALA A 19 -14.66 -21.04 -38.76
C ALA A 19 -15.07 -20.78 -37.29
N PHE A 20 -16.36 -20.66 -37.00
CA PHE A 20 -16.88 -20.49 -35.63
C PHE A 20 -16.60 -21.73 -34.76
N LEU A 21 -16.78 -22.94 -35.30
CA LEU A 21 -16.48 -24.18 -34.58
C LEU A 21 -14.97 -24.32 -34.32
N LEU A 22 -14.11 -24.04 -35.30
CA LEU A 22 -12.66 -24.05 -35.13
C LEU A 22 -12.21 -23.00 -34.11
N PHE A 23 -12.83 -21.81 -34.11
CA PHE A 23 -12.53 -20.77 -33.14
C PHE A 23 -12.92 -21.18 -31.70
N LYS A 24 -14.06 -21.90 -31.57
CA LYS A 24 -14.51 -22.44 -30.29
C LYS A 24 -13.54 -23.51 -29.74
N GLU A 25 -13.08 -24.42 -30.59
CA GLU A 25 -12.09 -25.43 -30.21
C GLU A 25 -10.71 -24.81 -29.93
N PHE A 26 -10.29 -23.84 -30.72
CA PHE A 26 -9.04 -23.10 -30.52
C PHE A 26 -9.02 -22.36 -29.17
N ARG A 27 -10.13 -21.73 -28.79
CA ARG A 27 -10.26 -21.10 -27.46
C ARG A 27 -10.18 -22.11 -26.33
N LYS A 28 -10.71 -23.33 -26.50
CA LYS A 28 -10.65 -24.41 -25.54
C LYS A 28 -9.22 -24.95 -25.36
N THR A 29 -8.46 -25.03 -26.45
CA THR A 29 -7.07 -25.51 -26.46
C THR A 29 -6.10 -24.48 -25.88
N LEU A 30 -6.39 -23.18 -26.01
CA LEU A 30 -5.59 -22.09 -25.43
C LEU A 30 -5.82 -21.88 -23.92
N GLY A 31 -6.72 -22.67 -23.30
CA GLY A 31 -6.98 -22.55 -21.86
C GLY A 31 -7.46 -21.16 -21.41
N ILE A 32 -8.02 -20.36 -22.34
CA ILE A 32 -8.65 -19.06 -22.01
C ILE A 32 -10.01 -19.38 -21.34
N THR A 33 -9.94 -19.94 -20.15
CA THR A 33 -11.05 -19.88 -19.21
C THR A 33 -11.09 -18.42 -18.77
N THR A 34 -12.10 -17.68 -19.20
CA THR A 34 -12.53 -16.50 -18.49
C THR A 34 -13.05 -17.01 -17.15
N THR A 35 -12.15 -17.22 -16.19
CA THR A 35 -12.53 -17.28 -14.79
C THR A 35 -13.19 -15.93 -14.54
N PRO A 36 -14.44 -15.87 -14.09
CA PRO A 36 -14.97 -14.62 -13.60
C PRO A 36 -13.95 -14.16 -12.56
N LEU A 37 -13.48 -12.91 -12.66
CA LEU A 37 -12.78 -12.26 -11.56
C LEU A 37 -13.71 -12.46 -10.37
N THR A 38 -13.37 -13.44 -9.51
CA THR A 38 -14.05 -13.61 -8.25
C THR A 38 -13.88 -12.25 -7.59
N GLN A 39 -14.97 -11.51 -7.47
CA GLN A 39 -14.97 -10.27 -6.72
C GLN A 39 -14.32 -10.64 -5.39
N PRO A 40 -13.29 -9.92 -4.93
CA PRO A 40 -12.74 -10.16 -3.62
C PRO A 40 -13.95 -10.15 -2.67
N LEU A 41 -14.06 -11.20 -1.84
CA LEU A 41 -15.12 -11.29 -0.84
C LEU A 41 -14.99 -10.05 0.02
N ILE A 42 -15.88 -9.07 -0.25
CA ILE A 42 -15.96 -7.85 0.53
C ILE A 42 -16.46 -8.30 1.90
N ASP A 43 -15.58 -8.35 2.87
CA ASP A 43 -16.00 -8.52 4.26
C ASP A 43 -16.77 -7.26 4.67
N GLN A 44 -18.09 -7.34 4.62
CA GLN A 44 -18.98 -6.25 4.98
C GLN A 44 -18.90 -5.88 6.48
N ASN A 45 -18.17 -6.68 7.26
CA ASN A 45 -17.90 -6.45 8.68
C ASN A 45 -16.48 -5.87 8.92
N ALA A 46 -15.74 -5.53 7.85
CA ALA A 46 -14.43 -4.95 8.02
C ALA A 46 -14.52 -3.65 8.83
N THR A 47 -13.84 -3.61 9.97
CA THR A 47 -13.76 -2.39 10.79
C THR A 47 -13.09 -1.29 9.96
N ALA A 48 -13.80 -0.18 9.77
CA ALA A 48 -13.25 0.95 9.04
C ALA A 48 -11.99 1.47 9.73
N ILE A 49 -10.90 1.59 8.98
CA ILE A 49 -9.65 2.14 9.48
C ILE A 49 -9.79 3.67 9.46
N PRO A 50 -9.80 4.35 10.61
CA PRO A 50 -9.92 5.79 10.63
C PRO A 50 -8.69 6.44 9.95
N VAL A 51 -8.94 7.39 9.07
CA VAL A 51 -7.92 8.22 8.44
C VAL A 51 -8.23 9.66 8.76
N ASP A 52 -7.31 10.35 9.41
CA ASP A 52 -7.48 11.73 9.86
C ASP A 52 -6.31 12.64 9.47
N ALA A 53 -6.39 13.91 9.83
CA ALA A 53 -5.40 14.94 9.50
C ALA A 53 -4.03 14.72 10.18
N THR A 54 -3.94 13.77 11.11
CA THR A 54 -2.69 13.41 11.81
C THR A 54 -1.98 12.22 11.17
N ASP A 55 -2.59 11.60 10.16
CA ASP A 55 -1.97 10.52 9.40
C ASP A 55 -1.18 11.09 8.21
N PRO A 56 0.04 10.60 7.96
CA PRO A 56 0.76 10.94 6.75
C PRO A 56 0.08 10.38 5.50
N ILE A 57 -0.18 11.25 4.52
CA ILE A 57 -0.80 10.87 3.25
C ILE A 57 0.17 11.15 2.10
N TYR A 58 0.44 10.13 1.28
CA TYR A 58 1.19 10.24 0.03
C TYR A 58 0.23 10.31 -1.16
N GLY A 59 0.49 11.21 -2.09
CA GLY A 59 -0.37 11.47 -3.25
C GLY A 59 -1.47 12.47 -2.96
N ASN A 60 -2.55 12.39 -3.74
CA ASN A 60 -3.68 13.33 -3.64
C ASN A 60 -4.62 12.95 -2.47
N PRO A 61 -4.80 13.80 -1.44
CA PRO A 61 -5.71 13.51 -0.32
C PRO A 61 -7.16 13.24 -0.74
N GLY A 62 -7.60 13.75 -1.91
CA GLY A 62 -8.94 13.54 -2.47
C GLY A 62 -9.05 12.35 -3.43
N ALA A 63 -8.02 11.50 -3.55
CA ALA A 63 -8.06 10.34 -4.42
C ALA A 63 -9.15 9.33 -3.99
N ALA A 64 -9.77 8.69 -4.99
CA ALA A 64 -10.90 7.79 -4.78
C ALA A 64 -10.50 6.49 -4.08
N ILE A 65 -9.30 5.97 -4.35
CA ILE A 65 -8.79 4.72 -3.77
C ILE A 65 -7.84 5.05 -2.63
N THR A 66 -8.10 4.50 -1.46
CA THR A 66 -7.25 4.66 -0.28
C THR A 66 -6.52 3.36 0.03
N LEU A 67 -5.19 3.41 -0.06
CA LEU A 67 -4.29 2.36 0.41
C LEU A 67 -3.88 2.73 1.83
N VAL A 68 -4.03 1.82 2.78
CA VAL A 68 -3.53 1.99 4.17
C VAL A 68 -2.51 0.92 4.43
N GLU A 69 -1.26 1.32 4.69
CA GLU A 69 -0.19 0.40 5.08
C GLU A 69 0.09 0.50 6.58
N PHE A 70 0.12 -0.68 7.24
CA PHE A 70 0.67 -0.80 8.60
C PHE A 70 2.08 -1.36 8.50
N VAL A 71 3.05 -0.58 8.94
CA VAL A 71 4.46 -0.87 8.68
C VAL A 71 5.36 -0.50 9.86
N ASP A 72 6.49 -1.19 9.95
CA ASP A 72 7.61 -0.85 10.84
C ASP A 72 8.80 -0.40 9.99
N LEU A 73 9.43 0.70 10.39
CA LEU A 73 10.60 1.29 9.71
C LEU A 73 11.80 0.34 9.66
N GLY A 74 11.92 -0.58 10.61
CA GLY A 74 13.00 -1.58 10.67
C GLY A 74 12.71 -2.88 9.93
N CYS A 75 11.51 -3.04 9.39
CA CYS A 75 11.05 -4.27 8.75
C CYS A 75 11.40 -4.28 7.26
N ALA A 76 12.24 -5.23 6.83
CA ALA A 76 12.66 -5.32 5.42
C ALA A 76 11.52 -5.64 4.43
N LYS A 77 10.51 -6.44 4.85
CA LYS A 77 9.32 -6.68 4.01
C LYS A 77 8.48 -5.41 3.89
N CYS A 78 8.35 -4.65 4.99
CA CYS A 78 7.64 -3.37 4.99
C CYS A 78 8.28 -2.37 4.04
N GLN A 79 9.60 -2.28 4.02
CA GLN A 79 10.35 -1.44 3.08
C GLN A 79 10.02 -1.76 1.62
N LYS A 80 10.02 -3.05 1.25
CA LYS A 80 9.70 -3.49 -0.12
C LYS A 80 8.27 -3.08 -0.51
N LEU A 81 7.29 -3.36 0.35
CA LEU A 81 5.89 -2.99 0.12
C LEU A 81 5.75 -1.48 -0.01
N HIS A 82 6.31 -0.72 0.93
CA HIS A 82 6.26 0.74 0.93
C HIS A 82 6.74 1.35 -0.40
N PHE A 83 7.89 0.91 -0.92
CA PHE A 83 8.42 1.40 -2.19
C PHE A 83 7.56 0.98 -3.39
N LEU A 84 6.92 -0.19 -3.33
CA LEU A 84 5.96 -0.61 -4.35
C LEU A 84 4.72 0.28 -4.34
N LEU A 85 4.15 0.56 -3.16
CA LEU A 85 2.94 1.35 -3.00
C LEU A 85 3.16 2.82 -3.37
N THR A 86 4.29 3.44 -2.97
CA THR A 86 4.62 4.81 -3.38
C THR A 86 4.76 4.91 -4.89
N LYS A 87 5.42 3.96 -5.55
CA LYS A 87 5.51 3.90 -7.01
C LYS A 87 4.13 3.74 -7.67
N LEU A 88 3.25 2.92 -7.09
CA LEU A 88 1.89 2.72 -7.59
C LEU A 88 1.09 4.03 -7.52
N VAL A 89 1.20 4.78 -6.42
CA VAL A 89 0.55 6.10 -6.27
C VAL A 89 1.12 7.11 -7.27
N ASP A 90 2.45 7.13 -7.48
CA ASP A 90 3.09 8.00 -8.48
C ASP A 90 2.59 7.73 -9.91
N GLN A 91 2.28 6.47 -10.22
CA GLN A 91 1.70 6.06 -11.51
C GLN A 91 0.20 6.36 -11.62
N ASN A 92 -0.49 6.60 -10.49
CA ASN A 92 -1.92 6.82 -10.40
C ASN A 92 -2.26 8.07 -9.54
N PRO A 93 -1.69 9.25 -9.83
CA PRO A 93 -1.67 10.40 -8.92
C PRO A 93 -3.04 11.01 -8.65
N THR A 94 -4.03 10.76 -9.51
CA THR A 94 -5.41 11.27 -9.35
C THR A 94 -6.37 10.28 -8.71
N THR A 95 -6.04 9.00 -8.75
CA THR A 95 -6.96 7.92 -8.35
C THR A 95 -6.57 7.21 -7.07
N ALA A 96 -5.29 7.18 -6.71
CA ALA A 96 -4.81 6.48 -5.53
C ALA A 96 -4.07 7.42 -4.56
N ARG A 97 -4.22 7.14 -3.26
CA ARG A 97 -3.43 7.73 -2.18
C ARG A 97 -2.97 6.64 -1.22
N LEU A 98 -1.84 6.86 -0.58
CA LEU A 98 -1.31 5.98 0.45
C LEU A 98 -1.34 6.67 1.81
N VAL A 99 -1.85 5.98 2.81
CA VAL A 99 -1.89 6.39 4.21
C VAL A 99 -0.95 5.52 5.01
N TRP A 100 -0.10 6.14 5.80
CA TRP A 100 0.83 5.48 6.71
C TRP A 100 0.18 5.26 8.07
N LYS A 101 0.32 4.04 8.60
CA LYS A 101 0.01 3.70 9.99
C LYS A 101 1.23 3.07 10.64
N ASP A 102 1.68 3.67 11.72
CA ASP A 102 2.80 3.16 12.49
C ASP A 102 2.44 1.84 13.17
N ALA A 103 3.26 0.81 12.94
CA ALA A 103 3.13 -0.49 13.59
C ALA A 103 4.49 -0.96 14.13
N PRO A 104 5.14 -0.17 15.00
CA PRO A 104 6.36 -0.63 15.64
C PRO A 104 6.08 -1.88 16.46
N ASN A 105 6.94 -2.88 16.36
CA ASN A 105 6.90 -4.07 17.21
C ASN A 105 5.90 -5.17 16.84
N TYR A 106 5.20 -5.08 15.72
CA TYR A 106 4.44 -6.20 15.20
C TYR A 106 5.41 -7.25 14.64
N GLY A 107 5.54 -8.37 15.36
CA GLY A 107 6.44 -9.46 15.01
C GLY A 107 7.37 -9.90 16.14
N GLY A 108 7.18 -9.41 17.36
CA GLY A 108 7.63 -10.05 18.59
C GLY A 108 8.97 -9.60 19.17
N LEU A 109 9.77 -8.76 18.52
CA LEU A 109 10.98 -8.19 19.13
C LEU A 109 10.98 -6.67 18.97
N ILE A 110 10.56 -5.99 20.04
CA ILE A 110 10.65 -4.54 20.16
C ILE A 110 12.13 -4.12 20.12
N SER A 111 12.59 -3.62 19.00
CA SER A 111 13.82 -2.86 18.98
C SER A 111 13.53 -1.43 19.41
N LYS A 112 14.17 -0.98 20.49
CA LYS A 112 14.08 0.42 20.93
C LYS A 112 14.39 1.39 19.76
N SER A 113 15.32 1.03 18.91
CA SER A 113 15.71 1.83 17.75
C SER A 113 14.57 2.01 16.72
N THR A 114 13.72 1.00 16.50
CA THR A 114 12.57 1.15 15.59
C THR A 114 11.48 1.99 16.22
N TYR A 115 11.20 1.82 17.50
CA TYR A 115 10.26 2.69 18.22
C TYR A 115 10.71 4.16 18.16
N ASP A 116 11.97 4.45 18.51
CA ASP A 116 12.52 5.81 18.44
C ASP A 116 12.46 6.38 17.00
N ALA A 117 12.65 5.54 15.98
CA ALA A 117 12.52 5.95 14.59
C ALA A 117 11.08 6.32 14.21
N HIS A 118 10.06 5.61 14.73
CA HIS A 118 8.66 5.97 14.55
C HIS A 118 8.32 7.29 15.25
N VAL A 119 8.79 7.50 16.47
CA VAL A 119 8.68 8.80 17.16
C VAL A 119 9.31 9.92 16.30
N ALA A 120 10.49 9.67 15.74
CA ALA A 120 11.17 10.60 14.85
C ALA A 120 10.38 10.89 13.56
N GLY A 121 9.80 9.86 12.95
CA GLY A 121 8.90 9.99 11.79
C GLY A 121 7.68 10.87 12.09
N ALA A 122 7.00 10.62 13.22
CA ALA A 122 5.89 11.44 13.68
C ALA A 122 6.31 12.90 13.91
N CYS A 123 7.53 13.13 14.42
CA CYS A 123 8.11 14.46 14.54
C CYS A 123 8.38 15.11 13.18
N ALA A 124 8.88 14.37 12.21
CA ALA A 124 9.06 14.88 10.85
C ALA A 124 7.72 15.32 10.25
N PHE A 125 6.64 14.54 10.51
CA PHE A 125 5.28 14.92 10.12
C PHE A 125 4.79 16.17 10.85
N LYS A 126 4.89 16.22 12.17
CA LYS A 126 4.45 17.36 12.98
C LYS A 126 5.12 18.67 12.55
N LEU A 127 6.43 18.64 12.26
CA LEU A 127 7.24 19.80 11.94
C LEU A 127 7.31 20.15 10.46
N GLY A 128 6.85 19.26 9.56
CA GLY A 128 6.97 19.51 8.11
C GLY A 128 5.89 18.86 7.24
N LYS A 129 4.84 18.32 7.87
CA LYS A 129 3.71 17.65 7.20
C LYS A 129 4.15 16.51 6.28
N ASN A 130 3.31 16.13 5.33
CA ASN A 130 3.54 15.02 4.43
C ASN A 130 4.92 15.05 3.78
N LYS A 131 5.35 16.21 3.23
CA LYS A 131 6.61 16.26 2.51
C LYS A 131 7.81 15.80 3.36
N LYS A 132 7.97 16.32 4.57
CA LYS A 132 9.11 15.93 5.43
C LYS A 132 8.96 14.52 5.98
N PHE A 133 7.73 14.08 6.25
CA PHE A 133 7.47 12.70 6.67
C PHE A 133 7.92 11.68 5.62
N TRP A 134 7.47 11.84 4.38
CA TRP A 134 7.77 10.87 3.31
C TRP A 134 9.25 10.86 2.92
N ASP A 135 9.89 12.04 2.91
CA ASP A 135 11.34 12.13 2.74
C ASP A 135 12.08 11.44 3.89
N PHE A 136 11.62 11.63 5.14
CA PHE A 136 12.16 10.97 6.34
C PHE A 136 12.00 9.45 6.25
N ALA A 137 10.79 8.94 6.02
CA ALA A 137 10.51 7.51 5.95
C ALA A 137 11.36 6.81 4.88
N ARG A 138 11.45 7.40 3.69
CA ARG A 138 12.30 6.92 2.60
C ARG A 138 13.77 6.84 3.01
N LEU A 139 14.32 7.85 3.67
CA LEU A 139 15.73 7.86 4.12
C LEU A 139 15.96 6.89 5.29
N ALA A 140 15.04 6.84 6.25
CA ALA A 140 15.12 5.94 7.40
C ALA A 140 15.14 4.48 6.97
N MET A 141 14.32 4.10 6.00
CA MET A 141 14.22 2.73 5.51
C MET A 141 15.40 2.28 4.64
N GLN A 142 16.23 3.20 4.12
CA GLN A 142 17.35 2.84 3.23
C GLN A 142 18.46 2.04 3.93
N ASP A 143 18.71 2.31 5.21
CA ASP A 143 19.74 1.64 5.97
C ASP A 143 19.34 1.53 7.44
N LYS A 144 19.56 0.36 8.05
CA LYS A 144 19.31 0.14 9.49
C LYS A 144 20.14 1.08 10.38
N ALA A 145 21.28 1.56 9.94
CA ALA A 145 22.08 2.55 10.65
C ALA A 145 21.33 3.89 10.81
N ASN A 146 20.43 4.21 9.87
CA ASN A 146 19.60 5.41 9.89
C ASN A 146 18.54 5.39 11.00
N LEU A 147 18.22 4.22 11.55
CA LEU A 147 17.28 4.07 12.66
C LEU A 147 17.89 4.32 14.05
N ARG A 148 19.21 4.55 14.11
CA ARG A 148 19.88 4.93 15.34
C ARG A 148 19.76 6.45 15.58
N PRO A 149 19.89 6.93 16.83
CA PRO A 149 19.76 8.36 17.15
C PRO A 149 20.59 9.28 16.23
N GLU A 150 21.83 8.89 15.93
CA GLU A 150 22.73 9.68 15.07
C GLU A 150 22.20 9.73 13.62
N GLY A 151 21.67 8.62 13.12
CA GLY A 151 21.07 8.53 11.78
C GLY A 151 19.79 9.36 11.68
N LEU A 152 18.91 9.26 12.68
CA LEU A 152 17.67 10.03 12.74
C LEU A 152 17.95 11.54 12.78
N ASN A 153 18.91 11.98 13.59
CA ASN A 153 19.32 13.38 13.65
C ASN A 153 19.91 13.86 12.31
N LYS A 154 20.78 13.05 11.68
CA LYS A 154 21.35 13.36 10.37
C LYS A 154 20.25 13.51 9.30
N ILE A 155 19.22 12.68 9.34
CA ILE A 155 18.07 12.82 8.43
C ILE A 155 17.33 14.14 8.70
N ALA A 156 17.04 14.44 9.96
CA ALA A 156 16.35 15.67 10.35
C ALA A 156 17.11 16.93 9.88
N ASP A 157 18.43 16.95 10.07
CA ASP A 157 19.33 18.04 9.60
C ASP A 157 19.26 18.16 8.07
N GLY A 158 19.37 17.03 7.34
CA GLY A 158 19.25 16.99 5.88
C GLY A 158 17.91 17.52 5.37
N LEU A 159 16.84 17.28 6.13
CA LEU A 159 15.51 17.80 5.85
C LEU A 159 15.31 19.23 6.33
N LYS A 160 16.32 19.90 6.88
CA LYS A 160 16.27 21.26 7.41
C LYS A 160 15.16 21.44 8.46
N ILE A 161 15.05 20.49 9.38
CA ILE A 161 14.20 20.60 10.57
C ILE A 161 15.02 21.34 11.63
N ASN A 162 14.38 22.33 12.29
CA ASN A 162 15.06 23.07 13.35
C ASN A 162 15.42 22.12 14.52
N SER A 163 16.68 22.17 14.98
CA SER A 163 17.22 21.25 15.98
C SER A 163 16.51 21.32 17.33
N ASP A 164 16.15 22.52 17.77
CA ASP A 164 15.48 22.69 19.07
C ASP A 164 14.05 22.17 19.01
N GLN A 165 13.33 22.46 17.92
CA GLN A 165 11.99 21.90 17.68
C GLN A 165 12.02 20.38 17.56
N TRP A 166 13.06 19.83 16.91
CA TRP A 166 13.26 18.39 16.78
C TRP A 166 13.47 17.73 18.13
N ALA A 167 14.42 18.21 18.93
CA ALA A 167 14.70 17.69 20.28
C ALA A 167 13.47 17.75 21.21
N ASN A 168 12.75 18.87 21.19
CA ASN A 168 11.52 19.04 21.97
C ASN A 168 10.42 18.07 21.49
N CYS A 169 10.30 17.84 20.18
CA CYS A 169 9.31 16.93 19.63
C CYS A 169 9.60 15.47 20.02
N LEU A 170 10.86 15.00 19.93
CA LEU A 170 11.24 13.63 20.29
C LEU A 170 10.91 13.28 21.75
N SER A 171 10.89 14.27 22.64
CA SER A 171 10.52 14.09 24.06
C SER A 171 9.02 14.26 24.33
N SER A 172 8.22 14.68 23.30
CA SER A 172 6.80 15.00 23.48
C SER A 172 5.95 13.80 23.86
N PRO A 173 5.20 13.86 24.99
CA PRO A 173 4.26 12.80 25.36
C PRO A 173 3.14 12.61 24.32
N GLU A 174 2.71 13.69 23.67
CA GLU A 174 1.66 13.67 22.64
C GLU A 174 2.04 12.76 21.46
N ILE A 175 3.31 12.84 21.00
CA ILE A 175 3.81 11.99 19.91
C ILE A 175 3.81 10.52 20.31
N LYS A 176 4.25 10.22 21.53
CA LYS A 176 4.26 8.84 22.04
C LYS A 176 2.85 8.29 22.18
N GLN A 177 1.92 9.10 22.71
CA GLN A 177 0.51 8.73 22.84
C GLN A 177 -0.14 8.45 21.47
N LYS A 178 0.16 9.27 20.44
CA LYS A 178 -0.33 9.01 19.06
C LYS A 178 0.18 7.67 18.54
N LEU A 179 1.44 7.36 18.76
CA LEU A 179 2.03 6.09 18.32
C LEU A 179 1.37 4.89 19.05
N GLU A 180 1.13 5.00 20.34
CA GLU A 180 0.41 3.99 21.12
C GLU A 180 -1.02 3.79 20.63
N GLN A 181 -1.74 4.88 20.29
CA GLN A 181 -3.09 4.81 19.72
C GLN A 181 -3.11 4.08 18.38
N THR A 182 -2.12 4.32 17.50
CA THR A 182 -2.03 3.64 16.23
C THR A 182 -1.70 2.16 16.39
N THR A 183 -0.85 1.82 17.36
CA THR A 183 -0.56 0.43 17.71
C THR A 183 -1.81 -0.28 18.26
N ALA A 184 -2.56 0.35 19.18
CA ALA A 184 -3.80 -0.18 19.71
C ALA A 184 -4.88 -0.36 18.61
N LEU A 185 -4.94 0.55 17.63
CA LEU A 185 -5.80 0.37 16.45
C LEU A 185 -5.46 -0.92 15.72
N GLY A 186 -4.18 -1.21 15.50
CA GLY A 186 -3.73 -2.46 14.88
C GLY A 186 -4.26 -3.69 15.64
N GLU A 187 -4.19 -3.69 16.94
CA GLU A 187 -4.73 -4.76 17.79
C GLU A 187 -6.25 -4.89 17.64
N GLN A 188 -6.98 -3.77 17.65
CA GLN A 188 -8.44 -3.73 17.53
C GLN A 188 -8.95 -4.31 16.20
N ILE A 189 -8.22 -4.09 15.11
CA ILE A 189 -8.56 -4.64 13.78
C ILE A 189 -8.00 -6.04 13.55
N GLY A 190 -7.43 -6.69 14.59
CA GLY A 190 -6.89 -8.04 14.50
C GLY A 190 -5.63 -8.14 13.65
N LEU A 191 -4.82 -7.09 13.62
CA LEU A 191 -3.52 -7.12 12.96
C LEU A 191 -2.62 -8.13 13.66
N ASN A 192 -2.15 -9.15 12.95
CA ASN A 192 -1.31 -10.22 13.49
C ASN A 192 0.09 -10.26 12.85
N GLU A 193 0.29 -9.52 11.78
CA GLU A 193 1.55 -9.47 11.04
C GLU A 193 1.72 -8.12 10.34
N ILE A 194 2.97 -7.79 10.01
CA ILE A 194 3.37 -6.67 9.17
C ILE A 194 4.38 -7.13 8.10
N PRO A 195 4.39 -6.44 6.95
CA PRO A 195 3.49 -5.37 6.58
C PRO A 195 2.04 -5.83 6.42
N ALA A 196 1.06 -4.97 6.67
CA ALA A 196 -0.33 -5.22 6.31
C ALA A 196 -0.85 -4.09 5.42
N LEU A 197 -1.57 -4.47 4.38
CA LEU A 197 -2.16 -3.55 3.40
C LEU A 197 -3.68 -3.67 3.43
N PHE A 198 -4.34 -2.51 3.45
CA PHE A 198 -5.77 -2.41 3.26
C PHE A 198 -6.06 -1.49 2.07
N VAL A 199 -7.01 -1.88 1.25
CA VAL A 199 -7.53 -1.08 0.13
C VAL A 199 -8.99 -0.80 0.42
N ASP A 200 -9.35 0.47 0.60
CA ASP A 200 -10.72 0.89 0.96
C ASP A 200 -11.31 0.06 2.12
N ASN A 201 -10.52 -0.09 3.20
CA ASN A 201 -10.78 -0.87 4.42
C ASN A 201 -10.77 -2.41 4.27
N GLN A 202 -10.45 -2.94 3.10
CA GLN A 202 -10.35 -4.38 2.89
C GLN A 202 -8.91 -4.84 3.02
N LYS A 203 -8.64 -5.78 3.94
CA LYS A 203 -7.31 -6.37 4.11
C LYS A 203 -6.93 -7.17 2.87
N ILE A 204 -5.77 -6.89 2.32
CA ILE A 204 -5.20 -7.62 1.18
C ILE A 204 -4.35 -8.77 1.72
N ASN A 205 -4.63 -9.99 1.26
CA ASN A 205 -3.76 -11.13 1.54
C ASN A 205 -2.53 -11.06 0.64
N MET A 206 -1.36 -10.85 1.24
CA MET A 206 -0.10 -10.68 0.53
C MET A 206 0.69 -11.98 0.37
N ASP A 207 0.23 -13.11 0.91
CA ASP A 207 0.94 -14.39 0.84
C ASP A 207 1.02 -14.98 -0.58
N THR A 208 0.21 -14.45 -1.50
CA THR A 208 0.11 -14.97 -2.87
C THR A 208 0.85 -14.15 -3.93
N GLU A 209 1.42 -12.99 -3.60
CA GLU A 209 1.89 -12.05 -4.65
C GLU A 209 3.32 -11.47 -4.47
N VAL A 210 4.05 -11.81 -3.42
CA VAL A 210 5.39 -11.24 -3.16
C VAL A 210 6.47 -12.33 -3.10
N ASN A 211 6.49 -13.21 -4.10
CA ASN A 211 7.63 -14.11 -4.36
C ASN A 211 8.46 -13.60 -5.53
#